data_42457ac9df5daa6ba2a2f07d61fd69b9
#
_entry.id   42457ac9df5daa6ba2a2f07d61fd69b9
#
_cell.length_a   1.000
_cell.length_b   1.000
_cell.length_c   1.000
_cell.angle_alpha   90.00
_cell.angle_beta   90.00
_cell.angle_gamma   90.00
#
_symmetry.space_group_name_H-M   'P 1'
#
loop_
_entity.id
_entity.type
_entity.pdbx_description
1 polymer ?
#
loop_
_entity_poly.entity_id
_entity_poly.type
_entity_poly.pdbx_seq_one_letter_code
_entity_poly.pdbx_strand_id
1 'polypeptide(L)'
;YFNAAIKIDPRDYRAHHNMGNLFVEINDYQKALQSFTNAFDCDNNFLDSKKRMGEVYQWMYQENYDQTNLKKSEECFLEILEKKPDDVSSLTLLALVKLWEGDIDESESLLQKVHKHQYENQENLNKNIARILSNKKLLATLIKHEYEQLTHIDNDIDEIRNPKFTKEYYDKLKKYAERIKNNSLEGNDISIDFMKNILKPLYNKAPKNIKKNLINTKIDISNIESKYNQIQPEIVVIDDFLTDEALRDIQKYCRNANIFKYPYEFGYVGAFLTKGMSNKFFLKLSEDMRLTYGNIFKKHKLTQAWIFKYDNQKIGTKVHADQASINVNFWIAPNDSNLDSESGGLVIWNKLPPKNWKFSDYNSVSAASKINEFLESENVDKITIPHKENRCVIFNSKLFHKTDDFSFKNSYIHRRINVTLLFD
;
A
#
# COMPACT_ATOMS: atom_id res chain seq x y z
N TYR A 1 -6.27 24.56 26.66
CA TYR A 1 -5.03 25.21 26.23
C TYR A 1 -5.26 26.06 24.97
N PHE A 2 -5.71 25.52 23.84
CA PHE A 2 -5.84 26.26 22.55
C PHE A 2 -6.88 27.39 22.66
N ASN A 3 -8.02 27.21 23.34
CA ASN A 3 -8.98 28.29 23.60
C ASN A 3 -8.37 29.44 24.40
N ALA A 4 -7.46 29.17 25.33
CA ALA A 4 -6.76 30.20 26.07
C ALA A 4 -5.75 30.96 25.19
N ALA A 5 -5.02 30.26 24.35
CA ALA A 5 -4.11 30.85 23.35
C ALA A 5 -4.86 31.77 22.40
N ILE A 6 -5.98 31.32 21.81
CA ILE A 6 -6.83 32.12 20.89
C ILE A 6 -7.44 33.34 21.60
N LYS A 7 -7.75 33.26 22.91
CA LYS A 7 -8.21 34.45 23.68
C LYS A 7 -7.11 35.50 23.89
N ILE A 8 -5.85 35.05 23.98
CA ILE A 8 -4.68 35.95 24.14
C ILE A 8 -4.29 36.54 22.76
N ASP A 9 -4.20 35.70 21.75
CA ASP A 9 -3.94 36.10 20.37
C ASP A 9 -4.98 35.46 19.42
N PRO A 10 -6.03 36.22 19.05
CA PRO A 10 -7.06 35.74 18.12
C PRO A 10 -6.52 35.37 16.71
N ARG A 11 -5.31 35.81 16.34
CA ARG A 11 -4.66 35.53 15.07
C ARG A 11 -3.60 34.44 15.16
N ASP A 12 -3.50 33.72 16.26
CA ASP A 12 -2.62 32.55 16.37
C ASP A 12 -3.15 31.41 15.47
N TYR A 13 -2.68 31.38 14.22
CA TYR A 13 -3.07 30.36 13.24
C TYR A 13 -2.74 28.93 13.70
N ARG A 14 -1.67 28.75 14.52
CA ARG A 14 -1.27 27.43 15.04
C ARG A 14 -2.25 26.95 16.10
N ALA A 15 -2.73 27.83 16.96
CA ALA A 15 -3.75 27.49 17.95
C ALA A 15 -5.07 27.09 17.28
N HIS A 16 -5.51 27.82 16.25
CA HIS A 16 -6.68 27.46 15.45
C HIS A 16 -6.48 26.12 14.73
N HIS A 17 -5.34 25.88 14.09
CA HIS A 17 -5.04 24.62 13.41
C HIS A 17 -5.08 23.42 14.39
N ASN A 18 -4.43 23.54 15.54
CA ASN A 18 -4.41 22.49 16.55
C ASN A 18 -5.81 22.24 17.15
N MET A 19 -6.62 23.28 17.30
CA MET A 19 -8.03 23.14 17.67
C MET A 19 -8.80 22.33 16.63
N GLY A 20 -8.57 22.59 15.34
CA GLY A 20 -9.15 21.82 14.24
C GLY A 20 -8.78 20.33 14.32
N ASN A 21 -7.50 20.01 14.61
CA ASN A 21 -7.07 18.63 14.81
C ASN A 21 -7.79 17.94 15.99
N LEU A 22 -8.01 18.62 17.10
CA LEU A 22 -8.79 18.07 18.21
C LEU A 22 -10.25 17.78 17.83
N PHE A 23 -10.88 18.67 17.04
CA PHE A 23 -12.22 18.41 16.54
C PHE A 23 -12.29 17.24 15.58
N VAL A 24 -11.24 17.00 14.76
CA VAL A 24 -11.12 15.79 13.95
C VAL A 24 -11.06 14.54 14.83
N GLU A 25 -10.28 14.54 15.91
CA GLU A 25 -10.15 13.39 16.82
C GLU A 25 -11.49 12.97 17.45
N ILE A 26 -12.42 13.91 17.63
CA ILE A 26 -13.77 13.64 18.15
C ILE A 26 -14.84 13.58 17.05
N ASN A 27 -14.44 13.55 15.78
CA ASN A 27 -15.31 13.52 14.60
C ASN A 27 -16.29 14.71 14.48
N ASP A 28 -15.98 15.86 15.10
CA ASP A 28 -16.74 17.10 14.91
C ASP A 28 -16.20 17.87 13.70
N TYR A 29 -16.51 17.34 12.51
CA TYR A 29 -15.96 17.85 11.26
C TYR A 29 -16.36 19.29 10.94
N GLN A 30 -17.55 19.74 11.37
CA GLN A 30 -17.98 21.12 11.16
C GLN A 30 -17.11 22.12 11.94
N LYS A 31 -16.84 21.84 13.23
CA LYS A 31 -15.95 22.67 14.04
C LYS A 31 -14.50 22.55 13.59
N ALA A 32 -14.09 21.37 13.10
CA ALA A 32 -12.76 21.18 12.52
C ALA A 32 -12.57 22.12 11.31
N LEU A 33 -13.51 22.12 10.36
CA LEU A 33 -13.48 23.00 9.19
C LEU A 33 -13.44 24.47 9.59
N GLN A 34 -14.29 24.90 10.52
CA GLN A 34 -14.29 26.29 11.00
C GLN A 34 -12.93 26.67 11.59
N SER A 35 -12.32 25.78 12.39
CA SER A 35 -11.02 26.03 13.00
C SER A 35 -9.88 26.08 11.98
N PHE A 36 -9.88 25.20 10.99
CA PHE A 36 -8.89 25.22 9.90
C PHE A 36 -9.08 26.44 8.98
N THR A 37 -10.32 26.85 8.73
CA THR A 37 -10.62 28.09 7.98
C THR A 37 -10.07 29.31 8.74
N ASN A 38 -10.35 29.44 10.03
CA ASN A 38 -9.80 30.53 10.85
C ASN A 38 -8.26 30.53 10.83
N ALA A 39 -7.63 29.35 10.89
CA ALA A 39 -6.17 29.25 10.80
C ALA A 39 -5.63 29.73 9.46
N PHE A 40 -6.28 29.34 8.35
CA PHE A 40 -5.90 29.74 7.00
C PHE A 40 -6.15 31.23 6.73
N ASP A 41 -7.22 31.78 7.27
CA ASP A 41 -7.53 33.25 7.20
C ASP A 41 -6.51 34.08 7.98
N CYS A 42 -5.98 33.52 9.09
CA CYS A 42 -4.91 34.19 9.85
C CYS A 42 -3.56 34.16 9.13
N ASP A 43 -3.24 33.06 8.43
CA ASP A 43 -2.04 32.90 7.60
C ASP A 43 -2.35 32.01 6.39
N ASN A 44 -2.58 32.65 5.24
CA ASN A 44 -2.90 31.96 3.97
C ASN A 44 -1.70 31.23 3.34
N ASN A 45 -0.50 31.37 3.88
CA ASN A 45 0.69 30.59 3.50
C ASN A 45 0.83 29.31 4.32
N PHE A 46 0.07 29.19 5.41
CA PHE A 46 0.04 27.96 6.21
C PHE A 46 -0.86 26.90 5.54
N LEU A 47 -0.35 26.33 4.45
CA LEU A 47 -1.07 25.39 3.59
C LEU A 47 -1.51 24.10 4.28
N ASP A 48 -0.90 23.76 5.43
CA ASP A 48 -1.30 22.57 6.21
C ASP A 48 -2.75 22.66 6.69
N SER A 49 -3.24 23.85 7.04
CA SER A 49 -4.67 24.03 7.38
C SER A 49 -5.58 23.78 6.20
N LYS A 50 -5.20 24.27 5.01
CA LYS A 50 -5.96 24.03 3.77
C LYS A 50 -5.97 22.54 3.40
N LYS A 51 -4.84 21.85 3.57
CA LYS A 51 -4.75 20.39 3.37
C LYS A 51 -5.68 19.63 4.32
N ARG A 52 -5.66 19.97 5.61
CA ARG A 52 -6.58 19.38 6.59
C ARG A 52 -8.05 19.62 6.26
N MET A 53 -8.41 20.80 5.72
CA MET A 53 -9.77 21.03 5.22
C MET A 53 -10.14 20.04 4.11
N GLY A 54 -9.25 19.84 3.14
CA GLY A 54 -9.45 18.87 2.07
C GLY A 54 -9.64 17.44 2.58
N GLU A 55 -8.84 17.00 3.56
CA GLU A 55 -8.97 15.69 4.22
C GLU A 55 -10.30 15.58 4.99
N VAL A 56 -10.71 16.61 5.71
CA VAL A 56 -12.01 16.62 6.42
C VAL A 56 -13.18 16.49 5.44
N TYR A 57 -13.12 17.18 4.29
CA TYR A 57 -14.13 17.01 3.25
C TYR A 57 -14.16 15.60 2.67
N GLN A 58 -13.01 14.91 2.55
CA GLN A 58 -12.98 13.49 2.17
C GLN A 58 -13.69 12.61 3.19
N TRP A 59 -13.45 12.80 4.50
CA TRP A 59 -14.13 12.04 5.55
C TRP A 59 -15.63 12.32 5.59
N MET A 60 -16.05 13.58 5.44
CA MET A 60 -17.48 13.92 5.33
C MET A 60 -18.13 13.27 4.11
N TYR A 61 -17.42 13.19 2.97
CA TYR A 61 -17.89 12.45 1.80
C TYR A 61 -18.06 10.96 2.11
N GLN A 62 -17.12 10.33 2.79
CA GLN A 62 -17.21 8.92 3.18
C GLN A 62 -18.39 8.65 4.14
N GLU A 63 -18.76 9.62 4.97
CA GLU A 63 -19.93 9.48 5.85
C GLU A 63 -21.28 9.59 5.13
N ASN A 64 -21.42 10.54 4.22
CA ASN A 64 -22.73 10.92 3.67
C ASN A 64 -22.85 10.85 2.13
N TYR A 65 -21.76 10.58 1.41
CA TYR A 65 -21.68 10.54 -0.08
C TYR A 65 -22.07 11.83 -0.77
N ASP A 66 -22.07 12.95 -0.07
CA ASP A 66 -22.35 14.24 -0.68
C ASP A 66 -21.19 14.65 -1.61
N GLN A 67 -21.45 14.61 -2.91
CA GLN A 67 -20.50 14.99 -3.96
C GLN A 67 -19.97 16.41 -3.79
N THR A 68 -20.73 17.28 -3.11
CA THR A 68 -20.28 18.64 -2.80
C THR A 68 -19.06 18.64 -1.91
N ASN A 69 -18.95 17.68 -0.97
CA ASN A 69 -17.79 17.53 -0.12
C ASN A 69 -16.56 17.07 -0.92
N LEU A 70 -16.75 16.13 -1.86
CA LEU A 70 -15.65 15.66 -2.70
C LEU A 70 -15.11 16.79 -3.57
N LYS A 71 -15.99 17.60 -4.15
CA LYS A 71 -15.61 18.79 -4.94
C LYS A 71 -14.86 19.84 -4.09
N LYS A 72 -15.32 20.11 -2.87
CA LYS A 72 -14.60 21.03 -1.95
C LYS A 72 -13.23 20.48 -1.55
N SER A 73 -13.11 19.17 -1.40
CA SER A 73 -11.81 18.52 -1.17
C SER A 73 -10.87 18.74 -2.34
N GLU A 74 -11.35 18.54 -3.57
CA GLU A 74 -10.59 18.82 -4.79
C GLU A 74 -10.11 20.26 -4.83
N GLU A 75 -11.01 21.24 -4.62
CA GLU A 75 -10.70 22.67 -4.62
C GLU A 75 -9.57 23.00 -3.62
N CYS A 76 -9.61 22.39 -2.42
CA CYS A 76 -8.56 22.59 -1.42
C CYS A 76 -7.19 22.11 -1.91
N PHE A 77 -7.12 20.93 -2.52
CA PHE A 77 -5.84 20.40 -3.00
C PHE A 77 -5.34 21.13 -4.24
N LEU A 78 -6.21 21.54 -5.16
CA LEU A 78 -5.83 22.35 -6.32
C LEU A 78 -5.24 23.70 -5.89
N GLU A 79 -5.84 24.40 -4.93
CA GLU A 79 -5.31 25.67 -4.40
C GLU A 79 -3.91 25.50 -3.77
N ILE A 80 -3.66 24.37 -3.10
CA ILE A 80 -2.31 24.06 -2.59
C ILE A 80 -1.35 23.86 -3.75
N LEU A 81 -1.75 23.12 -4.79
CA LEU A 81 -0.92 22.78 -5.93
C LEU A 81 -0.64 23.99 -6.85
N GLU A 82 -1.50 25.01 -6.86
CA GLU A 82 -1.20 26.30 -7.49
C GLU A 82 0.01 26.99 -6.84
N LYS A 83 0.13 26.90 -5.51
CA LYS A 83 1.25 27.48 -4.75
C LYS A 83 2.47 26.56 -4.67
N LYS A 84 2.26 25.25 -4.63
CA LYS A 84 3.28 24.19 -4.51
C LYS A 84 2.97 23.04 -5.46
N PRO A 85 3.30 23.14 -6.75
CA PRO A 85 2.92 22.15 -7.78
C PRO A 85 3.49 20.74 -7.54
N ASP A 86 4.50 20.61 -6.69
CA ASP A 86 5.19 19.38 -6.36
C ASP A 86 4.88 18.84 -4.94
N ASP A 87 3.83 19.39 -4.27
CA ASP A 87 3.41 18.85 -2.97
C ASP A 87 2.86 17.42 -3.12
N VAL A 88 3.72 16.46 -2.80
CA VAL A 88 3.46 15.01 -2.94
C VAL A 88 2.21 14.58 -2.17
N SER A 89 1.96 15.18 -1.00
CA SER A 89 0.79 14.87 -0.18
C SER A 89 -0.50 15.29 -0.87
N SER A 90 -0.56 16.54 -1.33
CA SER A 90 -1.74 17.08 -2.03
C SER A 90 -1.99 16.39 -3.37
N LEU A 91 -0.93 16.07 -4.14
CA LEU A 91 -1.04 15.26 -5.35
C LEU A 91 -1.63 13.87 -5.07
N THR A 92 -1.20 13.22 -3.97
CA THR A 92 -1.71 11.90 -3.58
C THR A 92 -3.19 11.96 -3.19
N LEU A 93 -3.56 12.94 -2.37
CA LEU A 93 -4.94 13.12 -1.91
C LEU A 93 -5.87 13.50 -3.07
N LEU A 94 -5.42 14.37 -3.98
CA LEU A 94 -6.16 14.71 -5.19
C LEU A 94 -6.34 13.49 -6.10
N ALA A 95 -5.31 12.64 -6.24
CA ALA A 95 -5.41 11.41 -7.02
C ALA A 95 -6.49 10.46 -6.47
N LEU A 96 -6.62 10.36 -5.13
CA LEU A 96 -7.69 9.58 -4.50
C LEU A 96 -9.06 10.23 -4.75
N VAL A 97 -9.18 11.56 -4.67
CA VAL A 97 -10.43 12.26 -5.04
C VAL A 97 -10.83 11.92 -6.45
N LYS A 98 -9.91 12.02 -7.42
CA LYS A 98 -10.19 11.68 -8.83
C LYS A 98 -10.60 10.22 -9.01
N LEU A 99 -9.96 9.29 -8.30
CA LEU A 99 -10.38 7.90 -8.31
C LEU A 99 -11.82 7.72 -7.76
N TRP A 100 -12.15 8.41 -6.69
CA TRP A 100 -13.47 8.33 -6.06
C TRP A 100 -14.58 8.99 -6.90
N GLU A 101 -14.23 9.96 -7.74
CA GLU A 101 -15.09 10.51 -8.79
C GLU A 101 -15.27 9.56 -9.98
N GLY A 102 -14.40 8.56 -10.12
CA GLY A 102 -14.39 7.62 -11.24
C GLY A 102 -13.44 8.03 -12.37
N ASP A 103 -12.70 9.12 -12.22
CA ASP A 103 -11.68 9.57 -13.19
C ASP A 103 -10.36 8.83 -12.96
N ILE A 104 -10.32 7.59 -13.48
CA ILE A 104 -9.14 6.72 -13.36
C ILE A 104 -7.94 7.29 -14.12
N ASP A 105 -8.17 7.99 -15.22
CA ASP A 105 -7.10 8.54 -16.07
C ASP A 105 -6.36 9.66 -15.36
N GLU A 106 -7.10 10.60 -14.78
CA GLU A 106 -6.47 11.69 -14.04
C GLU A 106 -5.86 11.18 -12.72
N SER A 107 -6.50 10.24 -12.03
CA SER A 107 -5.93 9.59 -10.85
C SER A 107 -4.58 8.93 -11.16
N GLU A 108 -4.48 8.16 -12.25
CA GLU A 108 -3.21 7.56 -12.70
C GLU A 108 -2.15 8.63 -12.99
N SER A 109 -2.52 9.68 -13.72
CA SER A 109 -1.63 10.80 -14.08
C SER A 109 -1.04 11.46 -12.84
N LEU A 110 -1.87 11.76 -11.84
CA LEU A 110 -1.44 12.37 -10.57
C LEU A 110 -0.53 11.43 -9.76
N LEU A 111 -0.87 10.14 -9.65
CA LEU A 111 -0.03 9.16 -8.97
C LEU A 111 1.32 8.94 -9.67
N GLN A 112 1.38 9.04 -10.98
CA GLN A 112 2.64 9.01 -11.73
C GLN A 112 3.50 10.24 -11.44
N LYS A 113 2.89 11.44 -11.31
CA LYS A 113 3.59 12.64 -10.85
C LYS A 113 4.13 12.46 -9.42
N VAL A 114 3.32 11.93 -8.50
CA VAL A 114 3.75 11.59 -7.13
C VAL A 114 4.98 10.68 -7.16
N HIS A 115 4.91 9.61 -7.92
CA HIS A 115 6.02 8.65 -8.05
C HIS A 115 7.28 9.32 -8.58
N LYS A 116 7.17 10.15 -9.60
CA LYS A 116 8.29 10.90 -10.17
C LYS A 116 8.92 11.84 -9.16
N HIS A 117 8.13 12.67 -8.45
CA HIS A 117 8.65 13.59 -7.44
C HIS A 117 9.33 12.89 -6.27
N GLN A 118 8.78 11.77 -5.79
CA GLN A 118 9.42 10.97 -4.74
C GLN A 118 10.79 10.43 -5.17
N TYR A 119 10.94 10.15 -6.46
CA TYR A 119 12.15 9.62 -7.05
C TYR A 119 13.20 10.69 -7.31
N GLU A 120 12.77 11.88 -7.71
CA GLU A 120 13.62 13.04 -8.01
C GLU A 120 14.08 13.75 -6.73
N ASN A 121 13.40 13.54 -5.60
CA ASN A 121 13.79 14.12 -4.30
C ASN A 121 15.07 13.45 -3.77
N GLN A 122 16.20 14.13 -4.00
CA GLN A 122 17.54 13.61 -3.65
C GLN A 122 17.71 13.37 -2.14
N GLU A 123 17.07 14.16 -1.28
CA GLU A 123 17.16 13.99 0.16
C GLU A 123 16.51 12.68 0.60
N ASN A 124 15.26 12.43 0.15
CA ASN A 124 14.54 11.19 0.44
C ASN A 124 15.24 9.97 -0.15
N LEU A 125 15.75 10.08 -1.37
CA LEU A 125 16.52 9.02 -2.02
C LEU A 125 17.78 8.69 -1.23
N ASN A 126 18.55 9.70 -0.82
CA ASN A 126 19.78 9.52 -0.04
C ASN A 126 19.49 8.91 1.35
N LYS A 127 18.41 9.35 2.04
CA LYS A 127 17.97 8.73 3.30
C LYS A 127 17.63 7.25 3.13
N ASN A 128 16.92 6.89 2.05
CA ASN A 128 16.57 5.49 1.77
C ASN A 128 17.83 4.66 1.43
N ILE A 129 18.76 5.20 0.64
CA ILE A 129 20.03 4.56 0.35
C ILE A 129 20.81 4.30 1.65
N ALA A 130 20.96 5.31 2.51
CA ALA A 130 21.65 5.17 3.77
C ALA A 130 21.01 4.08 4.66
N ARG A 131 19.68 4.05 4.74
CA ARG A 131 18.93 3.00 5.47
C ARG A 131 19.25 1.60 4.95
N ILE A 132 19.31 1.42 3.64
CA ILE A 132 19.59 0.12 3.02
C ILE A 132 21.05 -0.28 3.21
N LEU A 133 21.98 0.63 2.98
CA LEU A 133 23.42 0.35 3.10
C LEU A 133 23.86 0.08 4.54
N SER A 134 23.20 0.70 5.53
CA SER A 134 23.48 0.45 6.95
C SER A 134 22.89 -0.86 7.48
N ASN A 135 22.03 -1.55 6.72
CA ASN A 135 21.38 -2.78 7.14
C ASN A 135 21.60 -3.92 6.15
N LYS A 136 22.47 -4.86 6.55
CA LYS A 136 22.88 -6.00 5.73
C LYS A 136 21.72 -6.86 5.22
N LYS A 137 20.64 -7.02 6.01
CA LYS A 137 19.47 -7.80 5.61
C LYS A 137 18.66 -7.07 4.52
N LEU A 138 18.46 -5.77 4.66
CA LEU A 138 17.78 -4.96 3.64
C LEU A 138 18.56 -4.97 2.32
N LEU A 139 19.88 -4.79 2.42
CA LEU A 139 20.76 -4.81 1.27
C LEU A 139 20.71 -6.17 0.54
N ALA A 140 20.83 -7.26 1.28
CA ALA A 140 20.76 -8.61 0.75
C ALA A 140 19.41 -8.89 0.05
N THR A 141 18.32 -8.49 0.70
CA THR A 141 16.96 -8.65 0.13
C THR A 141 16.81 -7.91 -1.20
N LEU A 142 17.25 -6.65 -1.27
CA LEU A 142 17.12 -5.85 -2.47
C LEU A 142 17.99 -6.37 -3.61
N ILE A 143 19.28 -6.62 -3.36
CA ILE A 143 20.25 -7.09 -4.37
C ILE A 143 19.83 -8.45 -4.92
N LYS A 144 19.46 -9.39 -4.03
CA LYS A 144 18.98 -10.72 -4.46
C LYS A 144 17.77 -10.60 -5.37
N HIS A 145 16.77 -9.82 -4.98
CA HIS A 145 15.56 -9.62 -5.78
C HIS A 145 15.88 -9.00 -7.14
N GLU A 146 16.66 -7.93 -7.16
CA GLU A 146 17.03 -7.23 -8.40
C GLU A 146 17.77 -8.14 -9.37
N TYR A 147 18.73 -8.93 -8.88
CA TYR A 147 19.48 -9.88 -9.68
C TYR A 147 18.58 -10.99 -10.26
N GLU A 148 17.73 -11.59 -9.43
CA GLU A 148 16.80 -12.64 -9.88
C GLU A 148 15.78 -12.11 -10.89
N GLN A 149 15.26 -10.91 -10.68
CA GLN A 149 14.34 -10.27 -11.61
C GLN A 149 15.00 -10.02 -12.97
N LEU A 150 16.18 -9.41 -12.98
CA LEU A 150 16.90 -9.13 -14.22
C LEU A 150 17.27 -10.40 -14.98
N THR A 151 17.71 -11.45 -14.28
CA THR A 151 17.99 -12.76 -14.88
C THR A 151 16.74 -13.38 -15.50
N HIS A 152 15.57 -13.20 -14.85
CA HIS A 152 14.30 -13.68 -15.41
C HIS A 152 13.88 -12.90 -16.65
N ILE A 153 14.05 -11.59 -16.64
CA ILE A 153 13.69 -10.70 -17.76
C ILE A 153 14.63 -10.92 -18.96
N ASP A 154 15.92 -11.15 -18.72
CA ASP A 154 16.93 -11.37 -19.77
C ASP A 154 16.66 -12.65 -20.59
N ASN A 155 15.97 -13.62 -19.99
CA ASN A 155 15.49 -14.81 -20.71
C ASN A 155 14.24 -14.54 -21.58
N ASP A 156 13.59 -13.38 -21.46
CA ASP A 156 12.38 -12.97 -22.18
C ASP A 156 12.68 -11.72 -23.09
N ILE A 157 13.82 -11.79 -23.78
CA ILE A 157 14.60 -10.68 -24.37
C ILE A 157 13.88 -9.82 -25.41
N ASP A 158 12.83 -10.28 -26.06
CA ASP A 158 12.21 -9.52 -27.16
C ASP A 158 11.48 -8.24 -26.73
N GLU A 159 11.26 -8.03 -25.43
CA GLU A 159 10.52 -6.89 -24.93
C GLU A 159 11.35 -5.81 -24.20
N ILE A 160 12.60 -6.08 -23.80
CA ILE A 160 13.33 -5.19 -22.87
C ILE A 160 14.73 -4.81 -23.37
N ARG A 161 14.80 -4.08 -24.46
CA ARG A 161 15.99 -3.29 -24.76
C ARG A 161 15.93 -1.96 -24.02
N ASN A 162 16.16 -1.98 -22.70
CA ASN A 162 16.40 -0.73 -21.98
C ASN A 162 17.91 -0.41 -22.01
N PRO A 163 18.35 0.69 -22.66
CA PRO A 163 19.76 1.06 -22.74
C PRO A 163 20.46 1.29 -21.38
N LYS A 164 19.72 1.25 -20.28
CA LYS A 164 20.25 1.37 -18.92
C LYS A 164 20.65 0.05 -18.28
N PHE A 165 20.21 -1.09 -18.82
CA PHE A 165 20.70 -2.42 -18.44
C PHE A 165 21.93 -2.76 -19.26
N THR A 166 23.04 -2.12 -18.93
CA THR A 166 24.32 -2.46 -19.54
C THR A 166 24.81 -3.80 -19.01
N LYS A 167 25.61 -4.50 -19.81
CA LYS A 167 26.32 -5.72 -19.38
C LYS A 167 27.12 -5.45 -18.10
N GLU A 168 27.75 -4.28 -18.00
CA GLU A 168 28.48 -3.85 -16.80
C GLU A 168 27.60 -3.78 -15.54
N TYR A 169 26.39 -3.23 -15.66
CA TYR A 169 25.43 -3.19 -14.54
C TYR A 169 25.05 -4.60 -14.07
N TYR A 170 24.72 -5.48 -15.03
CA TYR A 170 24.37 -6.87 -14.73
C TYR A 170 25.53 -7.64 -14.09
N ASP A 171 26.75 -7.52 -14.63
CA ASP A 171 27.94 -8.20 -14.10
C ASP A 171 28.28 -7.73 -12.67
N LYS A 172 28.15 -6.44 -12.38
CA LYS A 172 28.28 -5.89 -11.01
C LYS A 172 27.20 -6.46 -10.08
N LEU A 173 25.96 -6.47 -10.51
CA LEU A 173 24.83 -6.98 -9.73
C LEU A 173 25.00 -8.48 -9.43
N LYS A 174 25.42 -9.28 -10.42
CA LYS A 174 25.77 -10.69 -10.28
C LYS A 174 26.84 -10.91 -9.23
N LYS A 175 27.94 -10.14 -9.31
CA LYS A 175 29.02 -10.19 -8.31
C LYS A 175 28.55 -9.89 -6.90
N TYR A 176 27.68 -8.88 -6.73
CA TYR A 176 27.10 -8.59 -5.42
C TYR A 176 26.17 -9.70 -4.92
N ALA A 177 25.35 -10.27 -5.80
CA ALA A 177 24.49 -11.39 -5.45
C ALA A 177 25.28 -12.65 -5.01
N GLU A 178 26.42 -12.93 -5.66
CA GLU A 178 27.34 -14.00 -5.26
C GLU A 178 27.97 -13.72 -3.88
N ARG A 179 28.36 -12.47 -3.61
CA ARG A 179 28.89 -12.07 -2.29
C ARG A 179 27.84 -12.18 -1.17
N ILE A 180 26.55 -11.95 -1.48
CA ILE A 180 25.45 -12.19 -0.53
C ILE A 180 25.38 -13.67 -0.15
N LYS A 181 25.43 -14.58 -1.13
CA LYS A 181 25.42 -16.03 -0.87
C LYS A 181 26.54 -16.46 0.08
N ASN A 182 27.71 -15.83 -0.04
CA ASN A 182 28.87 -16.08 0.78
C ASN A 182 28.93 -15.22 2.07
N ASN A 183 27.85 -14.48 2.36
CA ASN A 183 27.76 -13.55 3.50
C ASN A 183 28.90 -12.52 3.62
N SER A 184 29.49 -12.12 2.48
CA SER A 184 30.68 -11.25 2.39
C SER A 184 30.40 -9.86 1.84
N LEU A 185 29.14 -9.51 1.56
CA LEU A 185 28.76 -8.18 1.07
C LEU A 185 28.46 -7.24 2.24
N GLU A 186 29.10 -6.07 2.23
CA GLU A 186 28.84 -4.98 3.16
C GLU A 186 28.37 -3.72 2.42
N GLY A 187 27.70 -2.80 3.13
CA GLY A 187 27.16 -1.57 2.51
C GLY A 187 28.24 -0.70 1.87
N ASN A 188 29.42 -0.65 2.46
CA ASN A 188 30.58 0.12 1.94
C ASN A 188 31.16 -0.44 0.63
N ASP A 189 30.79 -1.64 0.24
CA ASP A 189 31.22 -2.24 -1.03
C ASP A 189 30.46 -1.68 -2.23
N ILE A 190 29.33 -1.01 -2.00
CA ILE A 190 28.42 -0.54 -3.03
C ILE A 190 28.42 0.99 -3.08
N SER A 191 28.71 1.56 -4.24
CA SER A 191 28.67 3.01 -4.41
C SER A 191 27.23 3.54 -4.36
N ILE A 192 27.08 4.79 -3.88
CA ILE A 192 25.79 5.50 -3.84
C ILE A 192 25.18 5.58 -5.24
N ASP A 193 25.98 5.82 -6.27
CA ASP A 193 25.47 5.91 -7.65
C ASP A 193 24.95 4.57 -8.17
N PHE A 194 25.57 3.46 -7.79
CA PHE A 194 25.04 2.14 -8.12
C PHE A 194 23.71 1.89 -7.40
N MET A 195 23.58 2.28 -6.13
CA MET A 195 22.31 2.20 -5.39
C MET A 195 21.21 3.09 -5.98
N LYS A 196 21.54 4.29 -6.45
CA LYS A 196 20.60 5.15 -7.19
C LYS A 196 20.07 4.45 -8.43
N ASN A 197 20.92 3.75 -9.18
CA ASN A 197 20.51 2.97 -10.36
C ASN A 197 19.62 1.79 -9.98
N ILE A 198 19.94 1.04 -8.91
CA ILE A 198 19.10 -0.06 -8.41
C ILE A 198 17.71 0.45 -8.01
N LEU A 199 17.65 1.54 -7.26
CA LEU A 199 16.38 2.06 -6.73
C LEU A 199 15.53 2.73 -7.80
N LYS A 200 16.08 3.12 -8.93
CA LYS A 200 15.32 3.73 -10.02
C LYS A 200 14.47 2.67 -10.73
N PRO A 201 13.14 2.86 -10.83
CA PRO A 201 12.31 1.98 -11.65
C PRO A 201 12.66 2.20 -13.11
N LEU A 202 13.29 1.20 -13.72
CA LEU A 202 13.76 1.27 -15.10
C LEU A 202 12.71 0.77 -16.10
N TYR A 203 11.78 -0.04 -15.61
CA TYR A 203 10.80 -0.71 -16.44
C TYR A 203 9.48 -0.89 -15.68
N ASN A 204 8.42 -0.34 -16.26
CA ASN A 204 7.07 -0.47 -15.74
C ASN A 204 6.07 -0.53 -16.90
N LYS A 205 5.84 -1.75 -17.43
CA LYS A 205 4.76 -1.97 -18.40
C LYS A 205 3.52 -2.44 -17.67
N ALA A 206 2.57 -1.51 -17.48
CA ALA A 206 1.24 -1.86 -16.97
C ALA A 206 0.51 -2.79 -17.95
N PRO A 207 -0.42 -3.62 -17.47
CA PRO A 207 -1.32 -4.38 -18.31
C PRO A 207 -2.08 -3.46 -19.27
N LYS A 208 -2.21 -3.87 -20.54
CA LYS A 208 -2.82 -3.03 -21.60
C LYS A 208 -4.33 -3.25 -21.75
N ASN A 209 -4.82 -4.43 -21.41
CA ASN A 209 -6.22 -4.85 -21.60
C ASN A 209 -7.06 -4.58 -20.35
N ILE A 210 -7.48 -3.31 -20.17
CA ILE A 210 -8.24 -2.88 -18.99
C ILE A 210 -9.72 -2.59 -19.33
N LYS A 211 -10.20 -2.99 -20.51
CA LYS A 211 -11.56 -2.63 -20.95
C LYS A 211 -12.66 -3.52 -20.37
N LYS A 212 -12.33 -4.72 -19.89
CA LYS A 212 -13.29 -5.68 -19.32
C LYS A 212 -13.27 -5.62 -17.79
N ASN A 213 -14.30 -6.16 -17.15
CA ASN A 213 -14.29 -6.37 -15.70
C ASN A 213 -13.14 -7.33 -15.33
N LEU A 214 -12.33 -6.93 -14.35
CA LEU A 214 -11.19 -7.72 -13.87
C LEU A 214 -11.62 -8.80 -12.87
N ILE A 215 -12.78 -8.63 -12.24
CA ILE A 215 -13.34 -9.57 -11.25
C ILE A 215 -14.11 -10.67 -11.97
N ASN A 216 -13.97 -11.90 -11.50
CA ASN A 216 -14.76 -13.02 -11.96
C ASN A 216 -16.20 -12.91 -11.44
N THR A 217 -17.13 -12.61 -12.34
CA THR A 217 -18.57 -12.48 -11.99
C THR A 217 -19.36 -13.80 -12.14
N LYS A 218 -18.70 -14.91 -12.43
CA LYS A 218 -19.33 -16.23 -12.54
C LYS A 218 -19.51 -16.93 -11.19
N ILE A 219 -18.96 -16.33 -10.12
CA ILE A 219 -19.08 -16.82 -8.74
C ILE A 219 -20.35 -16.24 -8.07
N ASP A 220 -20.83 -16.88 -7.03
CA ASP A 220 -22.05 -16.45 -6.31
C ASP A 220 -21.76 -15.22 -5.43
N ILE A 221 -21.88 -14.04 -6.05
CA ILE A 221 -21.63 -12.75 -5.42
C ILE A 221 -22.58 -12.52 -4.23
N SER A 222 -23.87 -12.85 -4.37
CA SER A 222 -24.87 -12.64 -3.33
C SER A 222 -24.55 -13.45 -2.06
N ASN A 223 -24.10 -14.68 -2.21
CA ASN A 223 -23.70 -15.53 -1.10
C ASN A 223 -22.42 -14.99 -0.41
N ILE A 224 -21.45 -14.48 -1.20
CA ILE A 224 -20.24 -13.84 -0.68
C ILE A 224 -20.57 -12.62 0.17
N GLU A 225 -21.40 -11.72 -0.35
CA GLU A 225 -21.84 -10.52 0.35
C GLU A 225 -22.65 -10.85 1.61
N SER A 226 -23.54 -11.83 1.51
CA SER A 226 -24.32 -12.32 2.66
C SER A 226 -23.41 -12.87 3.77
N LYS A 227 -22.44 -13.71 3.42
CA LYS A 227 -21.50 -14.26 4.38
C LYS A 227 -20.69 -13.17 5.08
N TYR A 228 -20.17 -12.19 4.35
CA TYR A 228 -19.41 -11.09 4.94
C TYR A 228 -20.26 -10.27 5.93
N ASN A 229 -21.50 -9.93 5.56
CA ASN A 229 -22.36 -9.05 6.36
C ASN A 229 -23.07 -9.74 7.54
N GLN A 230 -23.24 -11.07 7.50
CA GLN A 230 -24.03 -11.80 8.49
C GLN A 230 -23.21 -12.63 9.46
N ILE A 231 -21.97 -12.97 9.11
CA ILE A 231 -21.10 -13.83 9.91
C ILE A 231 -20.06 -12.97 10.62
N GLN A 232 -19.93 -13.16 11.93
CA GLN A 232 -18.86 -12.52 12.72
C GLN A 232 -17.76 -13.52 13.03
N PRO A 233 -16.49 -13.11 12.91
CA PRO A 233 -16.01 -11.81 12.40
C PRO A 233 -16.26 -11.65 10.90
N GLU A 234 -16.31 -10.40 10.42
CA GLU A 234 -16.47 -10.09 9.00
C GLU A 234 -15.25 -10.57 8.20
N ILE A 235 -15.32 -11.82 7.75
CA ILE A 235 -14.27 -12.48 6.94
C ILE A 235 -14.97 -13.30 5.86
N VAL A 236 -14.54 -13.12 4.61
CA VAL A 236 -14.95 -14.01 3.51
C VAL A 236 -13.77 -14.38 2.65
N VAL A 237 -13.72 -15.65 2.24
CA VAL A 237 -12.72 -16.21 1.33
C VAL A 237 -13.37 -16.47 -0.03
N ILE A 238 -12.73 -16.00 -1.09
CA ILE A 238 -13.21 -16.06 -2.46
C ILE A 238 -12.13 -16.73 -3.31
N ASP A 239 -12.43 -17.92 -3.81
CA ASP A 239 -11.59 -18.60 -4.82
C ASP A 239 -11.98 -18.11 -6.23
N ASP A 240 -11.03 -18.19 -7.15
CA ASP A 240 -11.20 -17.74 -8.54
C ASP A 240 -11.66 -16.28 -8.66
N PHE A 241 -11.06 -15.42 -7.82
CA PHE A 241 -11.44 -14.04 -7.63
C PHE A 241 -11.31 -13.16 -8.88
N LEU A 242 -10.17 -13.23 -9.58
CA LEU A 242 -9.93 -12.51 -10.83
C LEU A 242 -10.35 -13.37 -12.02
N THR A 243 -10.68 -12.71 -13.12
CA THR A 243 -10.76 -13.42 -14.41
C THR A 243 -9.40 -14.00 -14.78
N ASP A 244 -9.37 -15.08 -15.58
CA ASP A 244 -8.10 -15.71 -16.03
C ASP A 244 -7.18 -14.72 -16.77
N GLU A 245 -7.76 -13.79 -17.53
CA GLU A 245 -7.01 -12.75 -18.23
C GLU A 245 -6.36 -11.79 -17.24
N ALA A 246 -7.14 -11.28 -16.27
CA ALA A 246 -6.65 -10.38 -15.26
C ALA A 246 -5.56 -11.04 -14.37
N LEU A 247 -5.73 -12.31 -14.02
CA LEU A 247 -4.73 -13.07 -13.27
C LEU A 247 -3.40 -13.18 -14.05
N ARG A 248 -3.46 -13.56 -15.31
CA ARG A 248 -2.25 -13.64 -16.16
C ARG A 248 -1.58 -12.27 -16.29
N ASP A 249 -2.34 -11.22 -16.49
CA ASP A 249 -1.83 -9.86 -16.63
C ASP A 249 -1.12 -9.37 -15.37
N ILE A 250 -1.72 -9.55 -14.20
CA ILE A 250 -1.09 -9.13 -12.92
C ILE A 250 0.12 -10.01 -12.58
N GLN A 251 0.09 -11.31 -12.89
CA GLN A 251 1.24 -12.20 -12.72
C GLN A 251 2.41 -11.75 -13.60
N LYS A 252 2.16 -11.49 -14.90
CA LYS A 252 3.17 -10.96 -15.83
C LYS A 252 3.71 -9.63 -15.34
N TYR A 253 2.83 -8.71 -14.95
CA TYR A 253 3.22 -7.43 -14.41
C TYR A 253 4.13 -7.56 -13.17
N CYS A 254 3.71 -8.32 -12.18
CA CYS A 254 4.48 -8.48 -10.94
C CYS A 254 5.82 -9.20 -11.15
N ARG A 255 5.95 -10.04 -12.16
CA ARG A 255 7.23 -10.69 -12.51
C ARG A 255 8.17 -9.73 -13.25
N ASN A 256 7.65 -8.93 -14.15
CA ASN A 256 8.45 -8.14 -15.09
C ASN A 256 8.66 -6.68 -14.66
N ALA A 257 7.68 -6.03 -14.01
CA ALA A 257 7.80 -4.63 -13.63
C ALA A 257 8.88 -4.40 -12.55
N ASN A 258 9.80 -3.49 -12.83
CA ASN A 258 10.94 -3.16 -11.96
C ASN A 258 10.54 -2.11 -10.90
N ILE A 259 9.48 -2.39 -10.14
CA ILE A 259 8.86 -1.48 -9.16
C ILE A 259 9.11 -1.86 -7.69
N PHE A 260 9.63 -3.06 -7.44
CA PHE A 260 9.83 -3.59 -6.09
C PHE A 260 11.12 -3.05 -5.46
N LYS A 261 11.12 -1.79 -5.05
CA LYS A 261 12.30 -1.04 -4.59
C LYS A 261 12.36 -0.81 -3.08
N TYR A 262 11.41 -1.34 -2.34
CA TYR A 262 11.36 -1.17 -0.89
C TYR A 262 11.61 -2.50 -0.17
N PRO A 263 12.86 -2.76 0.27
CA PRO A 263 13.22 -4.01 0.93
C PRO A 263 12.84 -4.00 2.42
N TYR A 264 12.52 -5.19 2.93
CA TYR A 264 12.26 -5.50 4.33
C TYR A 264 13.24 -6.56 4.86
N GLU A 265 13.53 -6.53 6.16
CA GLU A 265 14.51 -7.44 6.81
C GLU A 265 14.12 -8.91 6.78
N PHE A 266 12.83 -9.18 6.59
CA PHE A 266 12.28 -10.53 6.55
C PHE A 266 12.28 -11.15 5.14
N GLY A 267 13.08 -10.62 4.21
CA GLY A 267 13.29 -11.21 2.90
C GLY A 267 12.15 -10.95 1.91
N TYR A 268 11.45 -9.83 1.99
CA TYR A 268 10.48 -9.43 0.98
C TYR A 268 10.68 -8.00 0.52
N VAL A 269 10.19 -7.70 -0.67
CA VAL A 269 10.22 -6.37 -1.28
C VAL A 269 8.82 -5.88 -1.54
N GLY A 270 8.61 -4.57 -1.38
CA GLY A 270 7.33 -3.91 -1.56
C GLY A 270 7.28 -2.98 -2.77
N ALA A 271 6.08 -2.84 -3.33
CA ALA A 271 5.64 -1.76 -4.20
C ALA A 271 4.34 -1.19 -3.65
N PHE A 272 4.14 0.12 -3.72
CA PHE A 272 3.01 0.82 -3.11
C PHE A 272 2.27 1.64 -4.16
N LEU A 273 1.01 1.98 -3.87
CA LEU A 273 0.18 2.80 -4.76
C LEU A 273 0.91 4.06 -5.24
N THR A 274 1.60 4.75 -4.35
CA THR A 274 2.39 5.95 -4.64
C THR A 274 3.84 5.67 -5.06
N LYS A 275 4.27 4.40 -5.09
CA LYS A 275 5.66 3.99 -5.36
C LYS A 275 5.70 2.77 -6.28
N GLY A 276 5.39 3.00 -7.56
CA GLY A 276 5.52 2.00 -8.62
C GLY A 276 4.26 1.22 -8.99
N MET A 277 3.26 1.15 -8.11
CA MET A 277 2.01 0.43 -8.37
C MET A 277 0.93 1.32 -9.05
N SER A 278 1.25 2.58 -9.31
CA SER A 278 0.34 3.57 -9.91
C SER A 278 0.10 3.29 -11.40
N ASN A 279 -0.90 2.48 -11.70
CA ASN A 279 -1.37 2.23 -13.07
C ASN A 279 -2.88 1.92 -13.08
N LYS A 280 -3.49 2.08 -14.25
CA LYS A 280 -4.93 1.87 -14.46
C LYS A 280 -5.44 0.50 -14.01
N PHE A 281 -4.62 -0.55 -14.09
CA PHE A 281 -5.05 -1.89 -13.70
C PHE A 281 -5.49 -1.95 -12.23
N PHE A 282 -4.67 -1.44 -11.30
CA PHE A 282 -5.00 -1.49 -9.88
C PHE A 282 -6.12 -0.50 -9.50
N LEU A 283 -6.14 0.67 -10.13
CA LEU A 283 -7.22 1.65 -9.92
C LEU A 283 -8.55 1.09 -10.40
N LYS A 284 -8.57 0.49 -11.60
CA LYS A 284 -9.76 -0.18 -12.13
C LYS A 284 -10.15 -1.40 -11.30
N LEU A 285 -9.18 -2.20 -10.86
CA LEU A 285 -9.43 -3.36 -10.00
C LEU A 285 -10.20 -2.93 -8.73
N SER A 286 -9.78 -1.83 -8.09
CA SER A 286 -10.46 -1.33 -6.91
C SER A 286 -11.91 -0.90 -7.20
N GLU A 287 -12.17 -0.27 -8.35
CA GLU A 287 -13.52 0.14 -8.74
C GLU A 287 -14.37 -1.07 -9.19
N ASP A 288 -13.80 -2.01 -9.94
CA ASP A 288 -14.49 -3.25 -10.32
C ASP A 288 -14.92 -4.05 -9.08
N MET A 289 -14.08 -4.10 -8.03
CA MET A 289 -14.43 -4.71 -6.75
C MET A 289 -15.61 -4.01 -6.08
N ARG A 290 -15.56 -2.68 -6.01
CA ARG A 290 -16.64 -1.88 -5.41
C ARG A 290 -17.97 -2.05 -6.13
N LEU A 291 -17.93 -2.15 -7.45
CA LEU A 291 -19.13 -2.37 -8.27
C LEU A 291 -19.63 -3.81 -8.16
N THR A 292 -18.71 -4.80 -8.07
CA THR A 292 -19.07 -6.22 -8.02
C THR A 292 -19.60 -6.62 -6.64
N TYR A 293 -18.97 -6.17 -5.58
CA TYR A 293 -19.35 -6.47 -4.18
C TYR A 293 -19.94 -5.24 -3.49
N GLY A 294 -20.96 -4.64 -4.12
CA GLY A 294 -21.53 -3.36 -3.71
C GLY A 294 -22.05 -3.34 -2.27
N ASN A 295 -22.58 -4.46 -1.76
CA ASN A 295 -23.08 -4.53 -0.38
C ASN A 295 -21.96 -4.62 0.68
N ILE A 296 -20.75 -5.04 0.28
CA ILE A 296 -19.56 -4.99 1.15
C ILE A 296 -18.92 -3.60 1.11
N PHE A 297 -18.64 -3.11 -0.12
CA PHE A 297 -17.87 -1.89 -0.32
C PHE A 297 -18.71 -0.61 -0.38
N LYS A 298 -20.01 -0.69 -0.20
CA LYS A 298 -21.03 0.36 -0.37
C LYS A 298 -20.55 1.80 -0.10
N LYS A 299 -19.86 1.96 1.00
CA LYS A 299 -19.33 3.26 1.49
C LYS A 299 -17.84 3.41 1.29
N HIS A 300 -17.15 2.32 1.09
CA HIS A 300 -15.71 2.31 1.24
C HIS A 300 -15.01 2.58 -0.09
N LYS A 301 -14.03 3.44 -0.06
CA LYS A 301 -13.21 3.84 -1.18
C LYS A 301 -11.76 3.41 -0.97
N LEU A 302 -11.05 3.10 -2.06
CA LEU A 302 -9.62 2.78 -1.97
C LEU A 302 -8.86 3.94 -1.34
N THR A 303 -8.07 3.64 -0.31
CA THR A 303 -7.20 4.62 0.35
C THR A 303 -5.73 4.24 0.23
N GLN A 304 -5.41 2.94 0.25
CA GLN A 304 -4.04 2.44 0.16
C GLN A 304 -3.99 1.13 -0.61
N ALA A 305 -2.85 0.88 -1.27
CA ALA A 305 -2.58 -0.41 -1.91
C ALA A 305 -1.08 -0.71 -1.93
N TRP A 306 -0.74 -2.00 -1.82
CA TRP A 306 0.63 -2.48 -1.96
C TRP A 306 0.71 -3.91 -2.46
N ILE A 307 1.87 -4.25 -2.99
CA ILE A 307 2.22 -5.61 -3.38
C ILE A 307 3.49 -5.99 -2.63
N PHE A 308 3.46 -7.13 -1.95
CA PHE A 308 4.65 -7.73 -1.37
C PHE A 308 5.05 -8.98 -2.14
N LYS A 309 6.33 -9.04 -2.50
CA LYS A 309 6.95 -10.20 -3.13
C LYS A 309 7.99 -10.79 -2.18
N TYR A 310 7.69 -11.96 -1.68
CA TYR A 310 8.48 -12.63 -0.66
C TYR A 310 9.57 -13.51 -1.29
N ASP A 311 10.69 -13.61 -0.61
CA ASP A 311 11.63 -14.70 -0.81
C ASP A 311 11.01 -16.01 -0.28
N ASN A 312 11.65 -17.13 -0.55
CA ASN A 312 11.23 -18.44 -0.06
C ASN A 312 11.49 -18.67 1.46
N GLN A 313 11.83 -17.62 2.20
CA GLN A 313 12.00 -17.66 3.66
C GLN A 313 10.65 -17.71 4.37
N LYS A 314 10.59 -18.46 5.48
CA LYS A 314 9.37 -18.79 6.22
C LYS A 314 8.71 -17.65 6.99
N ILE A 315 9.22 -16.43 6.93
CA ILE A 315 8.77 -15.31 7.76
C ILE A 315 8.17 -14.21 6.87
N GLY A 316 6.92 -13.88 7.14
CA GLY A 316 6.22 -12.75 6.50
C GLY A 316 6.00 -11.57 7.45
N THR A 317 4.91 -10.82 7.23
CA THR A 317 4.52 -9.73 8.13
C THR A 317 4.15 -10.26 9.50
N LYS A 318 4.61 -9.57 10.54
CA LYS A 318 4.25 -9.89 11.93
C LYS A 318 2.80 -9.49 12.21
N VAL A 319 2.27 -9.95 13.34
CA VAL A 319 0.91 -9.63 13.78
C VAL A 319 0.73 -8.13 13.95
N HIS A 320 -0.34 -7.60 13.38
CA HIS A 320 -0.74 -6.20 13.41
C HIS A 320 -2.23 -6.06 13.06
N ALA A 321 -2.76 -4.85 13.13
CA ALA A 321 -4.04 -4.48 12.55
C ALA A 321 -3.88 -3.19 11.74
N ASP A 322 -4.67 -3.01 10.68
CA ASP A 322 -4.60 -1.83 9.82
C ASP A 322 -5.72 -0.83 10.16
N GLN A 323 -5.44 0.43 9.93
CA GLN A 323 -6.41 1.51 10.18
C GLN A 323 -7.25 1.79 8.93
N ALA A 324 -8.03 0.81 8.53
CA ALA A 324 -9.01 0.95 7.46
C ALA A 324 -10.28 0.20 7.85
N SER A 325 -11.34 0.33 7.10
CA SER A 325 -12.58 -0.41 7.34
C SER A 325 -12.51 -1.81 6.76
N ILE A 326 -12.06 -1.95 5.52
CA ILE A 326 -11.98 -3.23 4.82
C ILE A 326 -10.56 -3.46 4.31
N ASN A 327 -10.06 -4.66 4.56
CA ASN A 327 -8.82 -5.17 4.02
C ASN A 327 -9.12 -6.26 2.99
N VAL A 328 -8.50 -6.14 1.84
CA VAL A 328 -8.55 -7.12 0.76
C VAL A 328 -7.15 -7.64 0.53
N ASN A 329 -6.96 -8.94 0.71
CA ASN A 329 -5.72 -9.62 0.41
C ASN A 329 -5.95 -10.70 -0.63
N PHE A 330 -5.13 -10.78 -1.68
CA PHE A 330 -5.19 -11.89 -2.61
C PHE A 330 -3.81 -12.34 -3.10
N TRP A 331 -3.73 -13.60 -3.49
CA TRP A 331 -2.48 -14.23 -3.88
C TRP A 331 -2.50 -14.61 -5.37
N ILE A 332 -1.36 -14.38 -6.02
CA ILE A 332 -1.22 -14.59 -7.46
C ILE A 332 -0.06 -15.55 -7.82
N ALA A 333 0.65 -16.08 -6.82
CA ALA A 333 1.66 -17.11 -7.10
C ALA A 333 0.97 -18.43 -7.48
N PRO A 334 1.48 -19.20 -8.49
CA PRO A 334 0.89 -20.47 -8.89
C PRO A 334 0.76 -21.46 -7.71
N ASN A 335 -0.27 -22.31 -7.75
CA ASN A 335 -0.51 -23.29 -6.69
C ASN A 335 0.67 -24.23 -6.45
N ASP A 336 1.34 -24.66 -7.52
CA ASP A 336 2.52 -25.53 -7.44
C ASP A 336 3.76 -24.85 -6.85
N SER A 337 3.69 -23.54 -6.61
CA SER A 337 4.77 -22.77 -5.96
C SER A 337 4.84 -23.03 -4.45
N ASN A 338 3.70 -23.24 -3.82
CA ASN A 338 3.60 -23.54 -2.39
C ASN A 338 3.89 -25.03 -2.13
N LEU A 339 4.83 -25.32 -1.25
CA LEU A 339 5.25 -26.67 -0.88
C LEU A 339 4.40 -27.27 0.25
N ASP A 340 3.53 -26.46 0.86
CA ASP A 340 2.60 -26.86 1.91
C ASP A 340 1.22 -26.25 1.64
N SER A 341 0.29 -27.08 1.15
CA SER A 341 -1.06 -26.67 0.77
C SER A 341 -1.91 -26.10 1.91
N GLU A 342 -1.57 -26.43 3.16
CA GLU A 342 -2.34 -26.04 4.35
C GLU A 342 -1.87 -24.72 4.98
N SER A 343 -0.81 -24.13 4.45
CA SER A 343 -0.19 -22.90 4.96
C SER A 343 0.06 -21.84 3.90
N GLY A 344 0.80 -20.80 4.26
CA GLY A 344 1.33 -19.82 3.33
C GLY A 344 0.38 -18.67 2.97
N GLY A 345 -0.78 -18.59 3.58
CA GLY A 345 -1.73 -17.51 3.35
C GLY A 345 -1.75 -16.46 4.46
N LEU A 346 -2.82 -16.41 5.24
CA LEU A 346 -3.07 -15.40 6.25
C LEU A 346 -3.62 -16.05 7.54
N VAL A 347 -3.19 -15.54 8.69
CA VAL A 347 -3.79 -15.84 9.99
C VAL A 347 -4.53 -14.61 10.47
N ILE A 348 -5.80 -14.75 10.84
CA ILE A 348 -6.65 -13.67 11.35
C ILE A 348 -7.21 -14.09 12.70
N TRP A 349 -7.13 -13.21 13.70
CA TRP A 349 -7.73 -13.39 15.02
C TRP A 349 -9.08 -12.68 15.09
N ASN A 350 -10.07 -13.30 15.70
CA ASN A 350 -11.37 -12.68 15.97
C ASN A 350 -11.26 -11.65 17.12
N LYS A 351 -10.39 -10.67 16.97
CA LYS A 351 -10.16 -9.64 17.98
C LYS A 351 -9.73 -8.32 17.36
N LEU A 352 -10.32 -7.25 17.85
CA LEU A 352 -9.94 -5.88 17.56
C LEU A 352 -8.93 -5.37 18.59
N PRO A 353 -8.09 -4.37 18.25
CA PRO A 353 -7.28 -3.68 19.23
C PRO A 353 -8.13 -3.08 20.36
N PRO A 354 -7.66 -3.11 21.61
CA PRO A 354 -8.31 -2.42 22.71
C PRO A 354 -8.50 -0.93 22.41
N LYS A 355 -9.66 -0.37 22.79
CA LYS A 355 -10.02 1.04 22.51
C LYS A 355 -9.03 2.08 23.05
N ASN A 356 -8.26 1.73 24.07
CA ASN A 356 -7.24 2.59 24.69
C ASN A 356 -5.85 2.44 24.03
N TRP A 357 -5.68 1.55 23.04
CA TRP A 357 -4.42 1.43 22.30
C TRP A 357 -4.35 2.48 21.20
N LYS A 358 -3.17 3.09 21.05
CA LYS A 358 -2.87 3.97 19.91
C LYS A 358 -2.49 3.13 18.68
N PHE A 359 -2.57 3.71 17.50
CA PHE A 359 -2.18 3.05 16.25
C PHE A 359 -0.77 2.44 16.32
N SER A 360 0.20 3.15 16.89
CA SER A 360 1.57 2.65 17.12
C SER A 360 1.65 1.40 18.00
N ASP A 361 0.65 1.16 18.85
CA ASP A 361 0.61 0.02 19.75
C ASP A 361 0.21 -1.29 19.05
N TYR A 362 -0.35 -1.21 17.85
CA TYR A 362 -0.82 -2.36 17.09
C TYR A 362 -0.42 -2.37 15.60
N ASN A 363 0.25 -1.33 15.12
CA ASN A 363 0.76 -1.27 13.75
C ASN A 363 2.22 -0.81 13.72
N SER A 364 3.09 -1.55 14.39
CA SER A 364 4.55 -1.39 14.33
C SER A 364 5.25 -2.72 14.51
N VAL A 365 6.48 -2.84 14.01
CA VAL A 365 7.27 -4.06 14.16
C VAL A 365 7.52 -4.40 15.63
N SER A 366 7.69 -3.38 16.47
CA SER A 366 7.89 -3.52 17.94
C SER A 366 6.62 -3.92 18.70
N ALA A 367 5.44 -3.69 18.13
CA ALA A 367 4.16 -3.99 18.76
C ALA A 367 3.84 -5.51 18.79
N ALA A 368 4.48 -6.31 17.94
CA ALA A 368 4.12 -7.71 17.75
C ALA A 368 4.17 -8.55 19.06
N SER A 369 5.15 -8.33 19.93
CA SER A 369 5.23 -9.04 21.23
C SER A 369 4.04 -8.68 22.12
N LYS A 370 3.74 -7.39 22.28
CA LYS A 370 2.59 -6.88 23.05
C LYS A 370 1.26 -7.44 22.53
N ILE A 371 1.11 -7.52 21.20
CA ILE A 371 -0.10 -8.07 20.58
C ILE A 371 -0.21 -9.56 20.85
N ASN A 372 0.88 -10.34 20.70
CA ASN A 372 0.86 -11.79 20.98
C ASN A 372 0.50 -12.07 22.43
N GLU A 373 1.12 -11.38 23.39
CA GLU A 373 0.78 -11.50 24.82
C GLU A 373 -0.69 -11.22 25.08
N PHE A 374 -1.25 -10.17 24.45
CA PHE A 374 -2.67 -9.83 24.55
C PHE A 374 -3.55 -10.93 23.98
N LEU A 375 -3.26 -11.43 22.77
CA LEU A 375 -4.06 -12.48 22.12
C LEU A 375 -4.01 -13.81 22.87
N GLU A 376 -2.86 -14.14 23.46
CA GLU A 376 -2.69 -15.34 24.30
C GLU A 376 -3.44 -15.21 25.63
N SER A 377 -3.34 -14.06 26.31
CA SER A 377 -4.02 -13.81 27.58
C SER A 377 -5.55 -13.85 27.47
N GLU A 378 -6.10 -13.45 26.32
CA GLU A 378 -7.53 -13.47 26.04
C GLU A 378 -8.01 -14.80 25.41
N ASN A 379 -7.09 -15.74 25.17
CA ASN A 379 -7.38 -17.03 24.52
C ASN A 379 -8.20 -16.87 23.22
N VAL A 380 -7.75 -15.96 22.34
CA VAL A 380 -8.50 -15.56 21.15
C VAL A 380 -8.44 -16.59 20.05
N ASP A 381 -9.59 -16.98 19.51
CA ASP A 381 -9.68 -17.85 18.34
C ASP A 381 -9.04 -17.22 17.10
N LYS A 382 -8.37 -18.05 16.31
CA LYS A 382 -7.76 -17.65 15.05
C LYS A 382 -8.24 -18.50 13.89
N ILE A 383 -8.31 -17.89 12.73
CA ILE A 383 -8.61 -18.55 11.46
C ILE A 383 -7.35 -18.52 10.61
N THR A 384 -6.88 -19.69 10.18
CA THR A 384 -5.78 -19.84 9.21
C THR A 384 -6.39 -20.07 7.84
N ILE A 385 -6.03 -19.23 6.89
CA ILE A 385 -6.49 -19.30 5.50
C ILE A 385 -5.28 -19.66 4.65
N PRO A 386 -5.20 -20.88 4.09
CA PRO A 386 -4.05 -21.30 3.31
C PRO A 386 -3.98 -20.57 1.96
N HIS A 387 -2.74 -20.46 1.46
CA HIS A 387 -2.48 -19.91 0.14
C HIS A 387 -3.16 -20.76 -0.95
N LYS A 388 -3.81 -20.07 -1.88
CA LYS A 388 -4.26 -20.63 -3.17
C LYS A 388 -4.12 -19.56 -4.24
N GLU A 389 -3.67 -19.94 -5.42
CA GLU A 389 -3.63 -19.05 -6.57
C GLU A 389 -5.03 -18.48 -6.83
N ASN A 390 -5.11 -17.19 -7.08
CA ASN A 390 -6.37 -16.46 -7.33
C ASN A 390 -7.39 -16.51 -6.18
N ARG A 391 -6.94 -16.78 -4.95
CA ARG A 391 -7.75 -16.67 -3.73
C ARG A 391 -7.66 -15.26 -3.17
N CYS A 392 -8.82 -14.69 -2.85
CA CYS A 392 -8.97 -13.39 -2.19
C CYS A 392 -9.59 -13.60 -0.81
N VAL A 393 -9.15 -12.81 0.15
CA VAL A 393 -9.73 -12.69 1.49
C VAL A 393 -10.16 -11.23 1.69
N ILE A 394 -11.44 -11.02 1.95
CA ILE A 394 -11.98 -9.72 2.35
C ILE A 394 -12.35 -9.81 3.82
N PHE A 395 -11.82 -8.88 4.64
CA PHE A 395 -12.06 -8.91 6.08
C PHE A 395 -12.05 -7.51 6.69
N ASN A 396 -12.63 -7.39 7.90
CA ASN A 396 -12.56 -6.17 8.70
C ASN A 396 -11.08 -5.86 9.00
N SER A 397 -10.59 -4.75 8.46
CA SER A 397 -9.17 -4.37 8.49
C SER A 397 -8.59 -4.20 9.90
N LYS A 398 -9.46 -3.93 10.87
CA LYS A 398 -9.09 -3.74 12.28
C LYS A 398 -8.88 -5.05 13.04
N LEU A 399 -9.18 -6.21 12.46
CA LEU A 399 -8.85 -7.50 13.06
C LEU A 399 -7.35 -7.72 13.07
N PHE A 400 -6.82 -8.27 14.17
CA PHE A 400 -5.42 -8.67 14.21
C PHE A 400 -5.15 -9.75 13.16
N HIS A 401 -4.09 -9.56 12.39
CA HIS A 401 -3.70 -10.50 11.34
C HIS A 401 -2.19 -10.54 11.11
N LYS A 402 -1.71 -11.61 10.52
CA LYS A 402 -0.31 -11.76 10.09
C LYS A 402 -0.23 -12.62 8.83
N THR A 403 0.89 -12.52 8.11
CA THR A 403 1.24 -13.56 7.13
C THR A 403 1.41 -14.89 7.87
N ASP A 404 0.79 -15.96 7.36
CA ASP A 404 1.03 -17.31 7.84
C ASP A 404 2.46 -17.78 7.53
N ASP A 405 2.92 -18.81 8.20
CA ASP A 405 4.17 -19.46 7.85
C ASP A 405 4.06 -20.06 6.46
N PHE A 406 5.12 -20.00 5.68
CA PHE A 406 5.08 -20.44 4.29
C PHE A 406 6.39 -21.11 3.85
N SER A 407 6.26 -22.01 2.88
CA SER A 407 7.38 -22.67 2.21
C SER A 407 7.10 -22.72 0.72
N PHE A 408 7.84 -21.93 -0.06
CA PHE A 408 7.69 -21.85 -1.49
C PHE A 408 8.93 -22.37 -2.22
N LYS A 409 8.76 -22.87 -3.45
CA LYS A 409 9.87 -23.31 -4.29
C LYS A 409 10.92 -22.20 -4.43
N ASN A 410 12.19 -22.57 -4.35
CA ASN A 410 13.30 -21.64 -4.40
C ASN A 410 13.64 -21.19 -5.81
N SER A 411 12.74 -20.40 -6.43
CA SER A 411 13.04 -19.72 -7.70
C SER A 411 12.23 -18.42 -7.82
N TYR A 412 12.68 -17.52 -8.67
CA TYR A 412 12.07 -16.20 -8.84
C TYR A 412 10.59 -16.27 -9.23
N ILE A 413 10.23 -17.16 -10.16
CA ILE A 413 8.85 -17.31 -10.68
C ILE A 413 7.88 -17.87 -9.64
N HIS A 414 8.40 -18.55 -8.61
CA HIS A 414 7.63 -19.17 -7.54
C HIS A 414 7.60 -18.34 -6.25
N ARG A 415 8.13 -17.12 -6.27
CA ARG A 415 8.04 -16.22 -5.12
C ARG A 415 6.58 -15.99 -4.73
N ARG A 416 6.27 -16.10 -3.44
CA ARG A 416 4.95 -15.73 -2.94
C ARG A 416 4.68 -14.25 -3.20
N ILE A 417 3.56 -13.94 -3.84
CA ILE A 417 3.14 -12.56 -4.13
C ILE A 417 1.77 -12.33 -3.52
N ASN A 418 1.70 -11.31 -2.69
CA ASN A 418 0.49 -10.86 -2.02
C ASN A 418 0.16 -9.44 -2.47
N VAL A 419 -1.09 -9.22 -2.85
CA VAL A 419 -1.62 -7.88 -3.15
C VAL A 419 -2.60 -7.50 -2.06
N THR A 420 -2.45 -6.30 -1.52
CA THR A 420 -3.34 -5.76 -0.49
C THR A 420 -3.94 -4.45 -0.98
N LEU A 421 -5.25 -4.31 -0.77
CA LEU A 421 -5.99 -3.08 -1.01
C LEU A 421 -6.75 -2.73 0.27
N LEU A 422 -6.63 -1.48 0.73
CA LEU A 422 -7.35 -0.98 1.89
C LEU A 422 -8.43 0.01 1.45
N PHE A 423 -9.62 -0.18 2.00
CA PHE A 423 -10.78 0.67 1.73
C PHE A 423 -11.32 1.26 3.04
N ASP A 424 -11.65 2.56 2.97
CA ASP A 424 -12.21 3.30 4.10
C ASP A 424 -13.33 4.24 3.68
#